data_549748dfc24f1af1a5c0dc119a40c434
#
_entry.id   549748dfc24f1af1a5c0dc119a40c434
#
_cell.length_a   1.000
_cell.length_b   1.000
_cell.length_c   1.000
_cell.angle_alpha   90.00
_cell.angle_beta   90.00
_cell.angle_gamma   90.00
#
_symmetry.space_group_name_H-M   'P 1'
#
loop_
_entity.id
_entity.type
_entity.pdbx_description
1 polymer ?
#
loop_
_entity_poly.entity_id
_entity_poly.type
_entity_poly.pdbx_seq_one_letter_code
_entity_poly.pdbx_strand_id
1 'polypeptide(L)'
;MVNPIQMNLVFVELFARATAACDGDFDRLFVPFRCIASDVYNKRQIVLGKGDLGDAVRASMSFPFVFKPIEIDSVLAYDGGIYNNFPTDVMRDDFHPDIIIGSVVAANPSKPKENDLMSQIENMVMQKTDYSIPDSVGILMTFKYDDVNLLDFDRLQELHDIGYNRTLSLMDSIKGRIHRRVNADNVRLRRLVYRSNLPQLYFQKIYIDGANSQQQAYIQ
;
A
#
# COMPACT_ATOMS: atom_id res chain seq x y z
N MET A 1 -19.02 -4.18 -7.95
CA MET A 1 -17.85 -4.35 -7.06
C MET A 1 -17.15 -5.65 -7.41
N VAL A 2 -15.81 -5.60 -7.52
CA VAL A 2 -14.99 -6.77 -7.79
C VAL A 2 -15.06 -7.73 -6.60
N ASN A 3 -15.15 -9.04 -6.87
CA ASN A 3 -15.11 -10.06 -5.82
C ASN A 3 -13.66 -10.18 -5.30
N PRO A 4 -13.39 -9.93 -4.01
CA PRO A 4 -12.02 -9.89 -3.49
C PRO A 4 -11.42 -11.26 -3.16
N ILE A 5 -12.15 -12.37 -3.30
CA ILE A 5 -11.71 -13.69 -2.81
C ILE A 5 -10.35 -14.10 -3.38
N GLN A 6 -10.17 -14.00 -4.70
CA GLN A 6 -8.90 -14.38 -5.34
C GLN A 6 -7.75 -13.48 -4.88
N MET A 7 -7.98 -12.18 -4.76
CA MET A 7 -7.00 -11.23 -4.29
C MET A 7 -6.63 -11.47 -2.82
N ASN A 8 -7.61 -11.75 -1.97
CA ASN A 8 -7.37 -12.07 -0.56
C ASN A 8 -6.52 -13.35 -0.43
N LEU A 9 -6.76 -14.38 -1.27
CA LEU A 9 -5.94 -15.60 -1.28
C LEU A 9 -4.50 -15.32 -1.65
N VAL A 10 -4.27 -14.52 -2.69
CA VAL A 10 -2.92 -14.08 -3.08
C VAL A 10 -2.26 -13.28 -1.96
N PHE A 11 -2.98 -12.43 -1.24
CA PHE A 11 -2.43 -11.68 -0.11
C PHE A 11 -2.05 -12.59 1.06
N VAL A 12 -2.84 -13.64 1.34
CA VAL A 12 -2.46 -14.65 2.32
C VAL A 12 -1.15 -15.34 1.91
N GLU A 13 -1.03 -15.78 0.65
CA GLU A 13 0.20 -16.41 0.15
C GLU A 13 1.42 -15.49 0.23
N LEU A 14 1.26 -14.21 -0.07
CA LEU A 14 2.35 -13.23 -0.08
C LEU A 14 2.75 -12.77 1.32
N PHE A 15 1.79 -12.52 2.21
CA PHE A 15 2.02 -11.76 3.43
C PHE A 15 1.92 -12.57 4.73
N ALA A 16 1.19 -13.71 4.77
CA ALA A 16 0.96 -14.44 6.02
C ALA A 16 2.26 -14.86 6.73
N ARG A 17 3.28 -15.28 5.98
CA ARG A 17 4.59 -15.66 6.54
C ARG A 17 5.32 -14.45 7.15
N ALA A 18 5.20 -13.28 6.54
CA ALA A 18 5.79 -12.06 7.05
C ALA A 18 5.04 -11.55 8.30
N THR A 19 3.70 -11.61 8.27
CA THR A 19 2.84 -11.32 9.43
C THR A 19 3.23 -12.19 10.62
N ALA A 20 3.34 -13.51 10.41
CA ALA A 20 3.73 -14.44 11.45
C ALA A 20 5.17 -14.21 11.96
N ALA A 21 6.11 -13.87 11.09
CA ALA A 21 7.50 -13.61 11.48
C ALA A 21 7.67 -12.32 12.29
N CYS A 22 6.85 -11.31 12.05
CA CYS A 22 6.87 -10.05 12.81
C CYS A 22 5.88 -10.03 13.99
N ASP A 23 5.12 -11.11 14.21
CA ASP A 23 4.10 -11.22 15.25
C ASP A 23 3.06 -10.07 15.13
N GLY A 24 2.70 -9.73 13.91
CA GLY A 24 1.79 -8.64 13.59
C GLY A 24 2.30 -7.23 13.90
N ASP A 25 3.56 -7.05 14.26
CA ASP A 25 4.18 -5.74 14.49
C ASP A 25 5.01 -5.34 13.26
N PHE A 26 4.54 -4.35 12.49
CA PHE A 26 5.16 -3.97 11.23
C PHE A 26 6.51 -3.25 11.40
N ASP A 27 6.88 -2.84 12.62
CA ASP A 27 8.22 -2.34 12.91
C ASP A 27 9.27 -3.47 12.93
N ARG A 28 8.85 -4.71 13.11
CA ARG A 28 9.69 -5.91 13.10
C ARG A 28 9.83 -6.55 11.72
N LEU A 29 9.20 -6.00 10.69
CA LEU A 29 9.43 -6.41 9.31
C LEU A 29 10.87 -6.12 8.87
N PHE A 30 11.34 -6.77 7.81
CA PHE A 30 12.68 -6.50 7.24
C PHE A 30 12.91 -5.01 6.93
N VAL A 31 11.88 -4.34 6.49
CA VAL A 31 11.78 -2.87 6.39
C VAL A 31 10.52 -2.48 7.16
N PRO A 32 10.62 -1.65 8.20
CA PRO A 32 9.44 -1.15 8.91
C PRO A 32 8.44 -0.54 7.96
N PHE A 33 7.15 -0.77 8.20
CA PHE A 33 6.11 -0.46 7.24
C PHE A 33 4.90 0.21 7.89
N ARG A 34 4.32 1.15 7.17
CA ARG A 34 2.99 1.73 7.44
C ARG A 34 2.19 1.77 6.17
N CYS A 35 0.90 1.56 6.27
CA CYS A 35 -0.04 1.94 5.21
C CYS A 35 -1.24 2.69 5.78
N ILE A 36 -1.91 3.40 4.93
CA ILE A 36 -3.03 4.26 5.31
C ILE A 36 -4.32 3.62 4.81
N ALA A 37 -5.33 3.60 5.67
CA ALA A 37 -6.70 3.32 5.33
C ALA A 37 -7.59 4.49 5.76
N SER A 38 -8.86 4.47 5.38
CA SER A 38 -9.83 5.52 5.67
C SER A 38 -11.02 4.97 6.44
N ASP A 39 -11.29 5.57 7.59
CA ASP A 39 -12.54 5.43 8.33
C ASP A 39 -13.53 6.48 7.82
N VAL A 40 -14.37 6.07 6.87
CA VAL A 40 -15.31 6.99 6.21
C VAL A 40 -16.43 7.45 7.15
N TYR A 41 -16.77 6.63 8.15
CA TYR A 41 -17.80 6.98 9.13
C TYR A 41 -17.33 8.12 10.04
N ASN A 42 -16.12 8.00 10.59
CA ASN A 42 -15.54 9.04 11.46
C ASN A 42 -14.74 10.10 10.69
N LYS A 43 -14.64 10.01 9.36
CA LYS A 43 -13.97 10.96 8.46
C LYS A 43 -12.51 11.22 8.84
N ARG A 44 -11.76 10.15 9.05
CA ARG A 44 -10.34 10.20 9.45
C ARG A 44 -9.50 9.14 8.76
N GLN A 45 -8.21 9.40 8.68
CA GLN A 45 -7.24 8.39 8.31
C GLN A 45 -7.04 7.36 9.43
N ILE A 46 -6.68 6.15 9.05
CA ILE A 46 -6.22 5.10 9.94
C ILE A 46 -4.79 4.76 9.52
N VAL A 47 -3.85 4.88 10.44
CA VAL A 47 -2.45 4.45 10.22
C VAL A 47 -2.33 3.01 10.68
N LEU A 48 -2.02 2.11 9.74
CA LEU A 48 -1.88 0.68 9.99
C LEU A 48 -0.39 0.33 10.10
N GLY A 49 0.03 0.00 11.31
CA GLY A 49 1.41 -0.42 11.66
C GLY A 49 1.46 -1.74 12.39
N LYS A 50 0.31 -2.41 12.57
CA LYS A 50 0.18 -3.70 13.26
C LYS A 50 -1.03 -4.48 12.77
N GLY A 51 -1.10 -5.77 13.12
CA GLY A 51 -2.18 -6.68 12.76
C GLY A 51 -1.80 -7.62 11.61
N ASP A 52 -2.76 -8.03 10.81
CA ASP A 52 -2.48 -8.79 9.58
C ASP A 52 -2.02 -7.87 8.46
N LEU A 53 -0.84 -8.15 7.89
CA LEU A 53 -0.25 -7.34 6.83
C LEU A 53 -1.07 -7.41 5.54
N GLY A 54 -1.67 -8.56 5.23
CA GLY A 54 -2.53 -8.73 4.06
C GLY A 54 -3.79 -7.89 4.16
N ASP A 55 -4.43 -7.91 5.32
CA ASP A 55 -5.62 -7.10 5.60
C ASP A 55 -5.30 -5.60 5.57
N ALA A 56 -4.17 -5.20 6.14
CA ALA A 56 -3.72 -3.81 6.13
C ALA A 56 -3.50 -3.29 4.70
N VAL A 57 -2.77 -4.04 3.87
CA VAL A 57 -2.55 -3.72 2.45
C VAL A 57 -3.88 -3.73 1.69
N ARG A 58 -4.74 -4.70 1.97
CA ARG A 58 -6.06 -4.81 1.36
C ARG A 58 -6.95 -3.60 1.69
N ALA A 59 -6.94 -3.12 2.93
CA ALA A 59 -7.66 -1.92 3.34
C ALA A 59 -7.17 -0.69 2.55
N SER A 60 -5.85 -0.52 2.50
CA SER A 60 -5.20 0.63 1.86
C SER A 60 -5.47 0.75 0.35
N MET A 61 -5.96 -0.30 -0.30
CA MET A 61 -6.31 -0.30 -1.72
C MET A 61 -7.81 -0.52 -1.99
N SER A 62 -8.65 -0.47 -0.96
CA SER A 62 -10.10 -0.69 -1.08
C SER A 62 -10.82 0.55 -1.60
N PHE A 63 -10.59 0.90 -2.88
CA PHE A 63 -11.23 2.05 -3.51
C PHE A 63 -12.76 1.89 -3.51
N PRO A 64 -13.50 2.91 -3.04
CA PRO A 64 -14.95 2.87 -2.98
C PRO A 64 -15.58 2.52 -4.33
N PHE A 65 -16.66 1.75 -4.30
CA PHE A 65 -17.43 1.27 -5.46
C PHE A 65 -16.71 0.26 -6.38
N VAL A 66 -15.38 0.20 -6.36
CA VAL A 66 -14.59 -0.80 -7.09
C VAL A 66 -14.41 -2.06 -6.25
N PHE A 67 -13.89 -1.93 -5.04
CA PHE A 67 -13.66 -3.05 -4.13
C PHE A 67 -14.60 -2.99 -2.91
N LYS A 68 -14.90 -4.17 -2.36
CA LYS A 68 -15.53 -4.24 -1.04
C LYS A 68 -14.55 -3.71 0.01
N PRO A 69 -15.01 -2.87 0.95
CA PRO A 69 -14.21 -2.51 2.11
C PRO A 69 -13.89 -3.73 2.96
N ILE A 70 -12.90 -3.60 3.82
CA ILE A 70 -12.54 -4.63 4.81
C ILE A 70 -12.78 -4.08 6.21
N GLU A 71 -13.18 -4.96 7.13
CA GLU A 71 -13.30 -4.60 8.54
C GLU A 71 -11.97 -4.80 9.25
N ILE A 72 -11.45 -3.75 9.87
CA ILE A 72 -10.25 -3.78 10.72
C ILE A 72 -10.62 -3.15 12.07
N ASP A 73 -10.43 -3.89 13.15
CA ASP A 73 -10.75 -3.45 14.52
C ASP A 73 -12.18 -2.88 14.63
N SER A 74 -13.16 -3.56 14.02
CA SER A 74 -14.58 -3.15 13.96
C SER A 74 -14.84 -1.84 13.21
N VAL A 75 -13.88 -1.38 12.40
CA VAL A 75 -14.03 -0.22 11.51
C VAL A 75 -14.04 -0.69 10.07
N LEU A 76 -15.03 -0.24 9.31
CA LEU A 76 -15.10 -0.49 7.88
C LEU A 76 -14.10 0.41 7.15
N ALA A 77 -12.99 -0.19 6.76
CA ALA A 77 -11.85 0.50 6.20
C ALA A 77 -11.89 0.53 4.66
N TYR A 78 -11.59 1.70 4.12
CA TYR A 78 -11.48 1.99 2.69
C TYR A 78 -10.07 2.46 2.35
N ASP A 79 -9.82 2.69 1.05
CA ASP A 79 -8.57 3.23 0.52
C ASP A 79 -8.10 4.48 1.27
N GLY A 80 -6.83 4.49 1.65
CA GLY A 80 -6.22 5.59 2.40
C GLY A 80 -6.17 6.90 1.63
N GLY A 81 -6.17 6.83 0.31
CA GLY A 81 -6.15 8.00 -0.58
C GLY A 81 -7.34 8.94 -0.41
N ILE A 82 -8.41 8.50 0.26
CA ILE A 82 -9.56 9.35 0.57
C ILE A 82 -9.16 10.52 1.48
N TYR A 83 -8.35 10.27 2.51
CA TYR A 83 -7.97 11.28 3.52
C TYR A 83 -6.49 11.63 3.54
N ASN A 84 -5.61 10.68 3.16
CA ASN A 84 -4.17 10.92 3.13
C ASN A 84 -3.50 10.06 2.03
N ASN A 85 -3.45 10.60 0.82
CA ASN A 85 -2.89 9.92 -0.34
C ASN A 85 -1.36 10.06 -0.46
N PHE A 86 -0.73 10.86 0.41
CA PHE A 86 0.71 11.06 0.44
C PHE A 86 1.21 11.30 1.87
N PRO A 87 1.33 10.24 2.69
CA PRO A 87 1.45 10.30 4.15
C PRO A 87 2.86 10.70 4.62
N THR A 88 3.36 11.86 4.23
CA THR A 88 4.65 12.39 4.68
C THR A 88 4.67 12.75 6.15
N ASP A 89 3.52 13.12 6.71
CA ASP A 89 3.28 13.30 8.13
C ASP A 89 3.56 12.02 8.92
N VAL A 90 2.95 10.90 8.52
CA VAL A 90 3.17 9.59 9.13
C VAL A 90 4.62 9.14 8.99
N MET A 91 5.22 9.33 7.81
CA MET A 91 6.63 9.00 7.60
C MET A 91 7.55 9.78 8.54
N ARG A 92 7.31 11.07 8.73
CA ARG A 92 8.09 11.92 9.63
C ARG A 92 7.88 11.53 11.09
N ASP A 93 6.63 11.33 11.49
CA ASP A 93 6.25 11.21 12.91
C ASP A 93 6.56 9.80 13.45
N ASP A 94 6.42 8.75 12.64
CA ASP A 94 6.68 7.36 13.05
C ASP A 94 8.14 6.94 12.85
N PHE A 95 8.82 7.42 11.82
CA PHE A 95 10.16 6.91 11.44
C PHE A 95 11.29 7.91 11.65
N HIS A 96 10.99 9.20 11.83
CA HIS A 96 11.99 10.26 12.03
C HIS A 96 13.17 10.17 11.05
N PRO A 97 12.94 10.07 9.72
CA PRO A 97 14.00 9.83 8.75
C PRO A 97 14.88 11.06 8.54
N ASP A 98 16.16 10.84 8.22
CA ASP A 98 17.09 11.92 7.81
C ASP A 98 16.69 12.51 6.45
N ILE A 99 16.08 11.70 5.58
CA ILE A 99 15.62 12.12 4.26
C ILE A 99 14.39 11.31 3.84
N ILE A 100 13.40 11.98 3.26
CA ILE A 100 12.19 11.35 2.69
C ILE A 100 12.34 11.29 1.17
N ILE A 101 12.10 10.12 0.58
CA ILE A 101 11.97 9.98 -0.87
C ILE A 101 10.49 9.72 -1.16
N GLY A 102 9.84 10.71 -1.77
CA GLY A 102 8.44 10.61 -2.16
C GLY A 102 8.29 10.24 -3.64
N SER A 103 7.41 9.28 -3.92
CA SER A 103 7.03 8.89 -5.28
C SER A 103 5.55 9.19 -5.49
N VAL A 104 5.23 10.10 -6.39
CA VAL A 104 3.86 10.56 -6.66
C VAL A 104 3.48 10.18 -8.07
N VAL A 105 2.48 9.32 -8.19
CA VAL A 105 1.84 8.93 -9.47
C VAL A 105 0.40 9.44 -9.57
N ALA A 106 -0.13 10.00 -8.49
CA ALA A 106 -1.47 10.54 -8.39
C ALA A 106 -1.47 12.07 -8.49
N ALA A 107 -2.62 12.61 -8.80
CA ALA A 107 -2.89 14.05 -8.73
C ALA A 107 -4.19 14.27 -7.94
N ASN A 108 -4.38 15.48 -7.43
CA ASN A 108 -5.68 15.85 -6.88
C ASN A 108 -6.75 15.75 -7.97
N PRO A 109 -7.99 15.33 -7.61
CA PRO A 109 -9.07 15.25 -8.55
C PRO A 109 -9.24 16.56 -9.35
N SER A 110 -9.30 16.45 -10.66
CA SER A 110 -9.60 17.57 -11.53
C SER A 110 -11.09 17.95 -11.42
N LYS A 111 -11.48 19.05 -12.06
CA LYS A 111 -12.89 19.42 -12.13
C LYS A 111 -13.72 18.25 -12.69
N PRO A 112 -14.82 17.85 -12.01
CA PRO A 112 -15.60 16.69 -12.42
C PRO A 112 -16.21 16.89 -13.79
N LYS A 113 -16.20 15.84 -14.60
CA LYS A 113 -16.80 15.82 -15.93
C LYS A 113 -18.25 15.36 -15.83
N GLU A 114 -19.14 15.99 -16.59
CA GLU A 114 -20.59 15.75 -16.53
C GLU A 114 -20.95 14.28 -16.85
N ASN A 115 -20.24 13.65 -17.77
CA ASN A 115 -20.51 12.29 -18.23
C ASN A 115 -19.56 11.23 -17.64
N ASP A 116 -18.78 11.56 -16.60
CA ASP A 116 -17.82 10.67 -15.97
C ASP A 116 -18.17 10.51 -14.49
N LEU A 117 -18.96 9.46 -14.20
CA LEU A 117 -19.42 9.14 -12.85
C LEU A 117 -18.25 8.92 -11.88
N MET A 118 -17.15 8.30 -12.34
CA MET A 118 -15.99 8.04 -11.50
C MET A 118 -15.34 9.36 -11.06
N SER A 119 -15.12 10.30 -12.00
CA SER A 119 -14.56 11.61 -11.66
C SER A 119 -15.45 12.43 -10.72
N GLN A 120 -16.77 12.25 -10.81
CA GLN A 120 -17.72 12.88 -9.88
C GLN A 120 -17.61 12.28 -8.49
N ILE A 121 -17.54 10.95 -8.38
CA ILE A 121 -17.37 10.23 -7.11
C ILE A 121 -16.02 10.59 -6.46
N GLU A 122 -14.93 10.60 -7.21
CA GLU A 122 -13.62 11.02 -6.72
C GLU A 122 -13.68 12.42 -6.11
N ASN A 123 -14.30 13.37 -6.80
CA ASN A 123 -14.44 14.73 -6.28
C ASN A 123 -15.34 14.85 -5.03
N MET A 124 -16.27 13.91 -4.84
CA MET A 124 -17.15 13.89 -3.68
C MET A 124 -16.49 13.26 -2.45
N VAL A 125 -15.63 12.27 -2.67
CA VAL A 125 -15.10 11.39 -1.62
C VAL A 125 -13.67 11.75 -1.24
N MET A 126 -12.80 12.03 -2.21
CA MET A 126 -11.39 12.28 -1.96
C MET A 126 -11.12 13.70 -1.48
N GLN A 127 -10.31 13.82 -0.43
CA GLN A 127 -9.79 15.11 0.01
C GLN A 127 -8.59 15.54 -0.83
N LYS A 128 -8.35 16.85 -0.88
CA LYS A 128 -7.12 17.37 -1.50
C LYS A 128 -5.91 16.98 -0.68
N THR A 129 -4.94 16.39 -1.35
CA THR A 129 -3.67 15.99 -0.75
C THR A 129 -2.57 17.00 -1.09
N ASP A 130 -1.75 17.33 -0.10
CA ASP A 130 -0.50 18.06 -0.34
C ASP A 130 0.60 17.06 -0.75
N TYR A 131 0.95 17.07 -2.03
CA TYR A 131 2.01 16.23 -2.61
C TYR A 131 3.37 16.91 -2.56
N SER A 132 3.61 17.82 -1.66
CA SER A 132 4.91 18.50 -1.54
C SER A 132 5.83 17.85 -0.51
N ILE A 133 7.12 17.91 -0.79
CA ILE A 133 8.19 17.64 0.17
C ILE A 133 9.16 18.82 0.07
N PRO A 134 9.42 19.54 1.17
CA PRO A 134 10.42 20.59 1.14
C PRO A 134 11.81 20.05 0.76
N ASP A 135 12.54 20.75 -0.09
CA ASP A 135 13.85 20.33 -0.57
C ASP A 135 14.87 20.08 0.57
N SER A 136 14.68 20.73 1.71
CA SER A 136 15.54 20.53 2.88
C SER A 136 15.38 19.15 3.54
N VAL A 137 14.23 18.50 3.38
CA VAL A 137 13.90 17.25 4.08
C VAL A 137 13.70 16.04 3.16
N GLY A 138 13.58 16.27 1.83
CA GLY A 138 13.32 15.14 0.96
C GLY A 138 13.53 15.36 -0.53
N ILE A 139 13.26 14.32 -1.28
CA ILE A 139 13.30 14.27 -2.74
C ILE A 139 11.91 13.86 -3.22
N LEU A 140 11.28 14.70 -4.03
CA LEU A 140 10.00 14.41 -4.64
C LEU A 140 10.21 13.95 -6.10
N MET A 141 9.71 12.75 -6.39
CA MET A 141 9.64 12.21 -7.75
C MET A 141 8.18 12.22 -8.18
N THR A 142 7.85 13.02 -9.17
CA THR A 142 6.49 13.08 -9.74
C THR A 142 6.48 12.42 -11.12
N PHE A 143 5.54 11.51 -11.31
CA PHE A 143 5.28 10.81 -12.56
C PHE A 143 3.88 11.18 -13.03
N LYS A 144 3.77 11.67 -14.25
CA LYS A 144 2.48 12.01 -14.87
C LYS A 144 2.17 11.00 -15.96
N TYR A 145 0.98 10.46 -15.91
CA TYR A 145 0.46 9.50 -16.87
C TYR A 145 -0.92 10.03 -17.31
N ASP A 146 -0.94 10.75 -18.44
CA ASP A 146 -2.15 11.46 -18.89
C ASP A 146 -3.24 10.52 -19.42
N ASP A 147 -2.86 9.30 -19.84
CA ASP A 147 -3.75 8.33 -20.52
C ASP A 147 -3.87 6.99 -19.76
N VAL A 148 -3.69 6.98 -18.44
CA VAL A 148 -3.75 5.76 -17.64
C VAL A 148 -4.96 5.77 -16.74
N ASN A 149 -5.77 4.70 -16.80
CA ASN A 149 -6.90 4.49 -15.93
C ASN A 149 -6.56 3.50 -14.79
N LEU A 150 -7.37 3.52 -13.73
CA LEU A 150 -7.18 2.69 -12.53
C LEU A 150 -7.08 1.18 -12.83
N LEU A 151 -7.66 0.70 -13.92
CA LEU A 151 -7.76 -0.73 -14.26
C LEU A 151 -6.94 -1.13 -15.50
N ASP A 152 -6.03 -0.28 -15.99
CA ASP A 152 -5.19 -0.54 -17.17
C ASP A 152 -3.99 -1.46 -16.81
N PHE A 153 -4.29 -2.65 -16.29
CA PHE A 153 -3.27 -3.63 -15.86
C PHE A 153 -2.47 -4.23 -17.03
N ASP A 154 -2.97 -4.16 -18.25
CA ASP A 154 -2.29 -4.60 -19.47
C ASP A 154 -1.08 -3.71 -19.83
N ARG A 155 -1.04 -2.48 -19.36
CA ARG A 155 0.07 -1.54 -19.55
C ARG A 155 1.16 -1.61 -18.46
N LEU A 156 1.10 -2.59 -17.57
CA LEU A 156 1.99 -2.68 -16.40
C LEU A 156 3.47 -2.60 -16.76
N GLN A 157 3.91 -3.29 -17.82
CA GLN A 157 5.32 -3.31 -18.24
C GLN A 157 5.77 -1.93 -18.76
N GLU A 158 4.94 -1.28 -19.56
CA GLU A 158 5.19 0.08 -20.05
C GLU A 158 5.36 1.07 -18.90
N LEU A 159 4.41 1.06 -17.95
CA LEU A 159 4.43 1.96 -16.79
C LEU A 159 5.64 1.70 -15.89
N HIS A 160 6.00 0.43 -15.69
CA HIS A 160 7.23 0.06 -14.97
C HIS A 160 8.47 0.65 -15.63
N ASP A 161 8.62 0.50 -16.95
CA ASP A 161 9.81 0.95 -17.67
C ASP A 161 9.92 2.49 -17.68
N ILE A 162 8.81 3.19 -17.80
CA ILE A 162 8.76 4.65 -17.67
C ILE A 162 9.23 5.08 -16.26
N GLY A 163 8.66 4.48 -15.21
CA GLY A 163 9.01 4.77 -13.82
C GLY A 163 10.47 4.47 -13.51
N TYR A 164 10.97 3.31 -13.97
CA TYR A 164 12.34 2.88 -13.80
C TYR A 164 13.33 3.85 -14.47
N ASN A 165 13.16 4.14 -15.75
CA ASN A 165 14.04 5.02 -16.51
C ASN A 165 14.02 6.45 -15.96
N ARG A 166 12.85 6.96 -15.57
CA ARG A 166 12.74 8.26 -14.93
C ARG A 166 13.47 8.32 -13.59
N THR A 167 13.35 7.28 -12.76
CA THR A 167 14.07 7.20 -11.49
C THR A 167 15.59 7.13 -11.72
N LEU A 168 16.05 6.37 -12.72
CA LEU A 168 17.48 6.33 -13.08
C LEU A 168 18.00 7.70 -13.46
N SER A 169 17.24 8.51 -14.18
CA SER A 169 17.66 9.89 -14.55
C SER A 169 17.80 10.81 -13.35
N LEU A 170 17.19 10.49 -12.22
CA LEU A 170 17.29 11.25 -10.97
C LEU A 170 18.34 10.67 -9.97
N MET A 171 18.97 9.56 -10.35
CA MET A 171 19.81 8.78 -9.43
C MET A 171 21.01 9.56 -8.88
N ASP A 172 21.61 10.42 -9.68
CA ASP A 172 22.77 11.24 -9.23
C ASP A 172 22.31 12.25 -8.17
N SER A 173 21.16 12.88 -8.33
CA SER A 173 20.56 13.75 -7.33
C SER A 173 20.25 13.00 -6.04
N ILE A 174 19.64 11.80 -6.15
CA ILE A 174 19.32 10.94 -5.00
C ILE A 174 20.60 10.54 -4.26
N LYS A 175 21.62 10.06 -5.00
CA LYS A 175 22.90 9.64 -4.41
C LYS A 175 23.68 10.80 -3.79
N GLY A 176 23.59 12.00 -4.35
CA GLY A 176 24.23 13.20 -3.84
C GLY A 176 23.73 13.62 -2.46
N ARG A 177 22.46 13.27 -2.14
CA ARG A 177 21.84 13.61 -0.85
C ARG A 177 21.93 12.50 0.20
N ILE A 178 22.21 11.26 -0.21
CA ILE A 178 22.34 10.12 0.70
C ILE A 178 23.81 9.85 0.94
N HIS A 179 24.34 10.27 2.08
CA HIS A 179 25.76 10.15 2.40
C HIS A 179 26.13 8.79 2.99
N ARG A 180 25.23 8.15 3.73
CA ARG A 180 25.45 6.82 4.30
C ARG A 180 25.36 5.76 3.20
N ARG A 181 26.34 4.88 3.13
CA ARG A 181 26.36 3.73 2.24
C ARG A 181 26.43 2.44 3.03
N VAL A 182 25.69 1.45 2.59
CA VAL A 182 25.69 0.09 3.13
C VAL A 182 26.23 -0.84 2.04
N ASN A 183 27.08 -1.77 2.43
CA ASN A 183 27.59 -2.77 1.48
C ASN A 183 26.42 -3.64 0.97
N ALA A 184 26.32 -3.77 -0.36
CA ALA A 184 25.25 -4.51 -1.01
C ALA A 184 25.19 -5.99 -0.58
N ASP A 185 26.36 -6.62 -0.35
CA ASP A 185 26.42 -8.02 0.06
C ASP A 185 25.88 -8.21 1.49
N ASN A 186 26.15 -7.25 2.38
CA ASN A 186 25.54 -7.27 3.72
C ASN A 186 24.01 -7.18 3.67
N VAL A 187 23.47 -6.35 2.77
CA VAL A 187 22.01 -6.26 2.58
C VAL A 187 21.45 -7.56 2.01
N ARG A 188 22.14 -8.16 1.03
CA ARG A 188 21.77 -9.46 0.46
C ARG A 188 21.77 -10.57 1.51
N LEU A 189 22.83 -10.64 2.33
CA LEU A 189 22.95 -11.63 3.39
C LEU A 189 21.83 -11.46 4.43
N ARG A 190 21.59 -10.24 4.91
CA ARG A 190 20.48 -9.96 5.84
C ARG A 190 19.14 -10.38 5.27
N ARG A 191 18.90 -10.14 3.97
CA ARG A 191 17.68 -10.53 3.27
C ARG A 191 17.54 -12.05 3.16
N LEU A 192 18.63 -12.77 2.89
CA LEU A 192 18.66 -14.23 2.86
C LEU A 192 18.36 -14.81 4.25
N VAL A 193 19.01 -14.30 5.29
CA VAL A 193 18.75 -14.71 6.68
C VAL A 193 17.29 -14.45 7.08
N TYR A 194 16.77 -13.27 6.75
CA TYR A 194 15.36 -12.97 7.03
C TYR A 194 14.42 -13.95 6.32
N ARG A 195 14.65 -14.22 5.03
CA ARG A 195 13.83 -15.16 4.25
C ARG A 195 13.93 -16.61 4.76
N SER A 196 15.11 -17.06 5.19
CA SER A 196 15.29 -18.42 5.73
C SER A 196 14.61 -18.61 7.08
N ASN A 197 14.41 -17.53 7.82
CA ASN A 197 13.72 -17.54 9.12
C ASN A 197 12.21 -17.33 9.02
N LEU A 198 11.67 -17.07 7.82
CA LEU A 198 10.23 -16.99 7.65
C LEU A 198 9.58 -18.35 7.96
N PRO A 199 8.55 -18.40 8.79
CA PRO A 199 7.85 -19.65 9.10
C PRO A 199 7.24 -20.25 7.82
N GLN A 200 7.07 -21.57 7.82
CA GLN A 200 6.32 -22.22 6.74
C GLN A 200 4.84 -21.82 6.84
N LEU A 201 4.19 -21.71 5.69
CA LEU A 201 2.76 -21.46 5.63
C LEU A 201 2.03 -22.73 6.11
N TYR A 202 1.53 -22.68 7.34
CA TYR A 202 0.80 -23.77 7.97
C TYR A 202 -0.37 -23.21 8.77
N PHE A 203 -1.58 -23.67 8.44
CA PHE A 203 -2.81 -23.28 9.14
C PHE A 203 -3.22 -24.38 10.12
N GLN A 204 -3.24 -24.10 11.40
CA GLN A 204 -3.69 -25.05 12.42
C GLN A 204 -5.19 -25.24 12.42
N LYS A 205 -5.95 -24.22 12.00
CA LYS A 205 -7.40 -24.22 12.02
C LYS A 205 -7.94 -23.31 10.92
N ILE A 206 -8.95 -23.80 10.22
CA ILE A 206 -9.65 -23.05 9.17
C ILE A 206 -11.06 -22.81 9.68
N TYR A 207 -11.47 -21.55 9.75
CA TYR A 207 -12.84 -21.15 10.01
C TYR A 207 -13.49 -20.74 8.69
N ILE A 208 -14.63 -21.30 8.40
CA ILE A 208 -15.38 -21.01 7.18
C ILE A 208 -16.66 -20.34 7.61
N ASP A 209 -16.79 -19.04 7.31
CA ASP A 209 -17.99 -18.27 7.59
C ASP A 209 -18.83 -18.11 6.32
N GLY A 210 -20.16 -18.07 6.49
CA GLY A 210 -21.10 -17.90 5.39
C GLY A 210 -21.33 -19.12 4.49
N ALA A 211 -20.70 -20.26 4.78
CA ALA A 211 -20.89 -21.51 4.06
C ALA A 211 -21.81 -22.47 4.83
N ASN A 212 -22.69 -23.19 4.11
CA ASN A 212 -23.49 -24.25 4.71
C ASN A 212 -22.64 -25.50 5.01
N SER A 213 -23.18 -26.44 5.80
CA SER A 213 -22.45 -27.63 6.26
C SER A 213 -21.90 -28.52 5.12
N GLN A 214 -22.57 -28.60 3.97
CA GLN A 214 -22.07 -29.34 2.82
C GLN A 214 -20.92 -28.63 2.14
N GLN A 215 -20.99 -27.30 2.02
CA GLN A 215 -19.89 -26.48 1.49
C GLN A 215 -18.68 -26.50 2.39
N GLN A 216 -18.88 -26.47 3.72
CA GLN A 216 -17.79 -26.59 4.70
C GLN A 216 -17.08 -27.94 4.58
N ALA A 217 -17.82 -29.05 4.46
CA ALA A 217 -17.27 -30.39 4.30
C ALA A 217 -16.50 -30.56 2.95
N TYR A 218 -16.83 -29.78 1.93
CA TYR A 218 -16.13 -29.81 0.63
C TYR A 218 -14.79 -29.03 0.65
N ILE A 219 -14.71 -28.00 1.50
CA ILE A 219 -13.52 -27.12 1.60
C ILE A 219 -12.48 -27.68 2.57
N GLN A 220 -12.88 -28.49 3.56
CA GLN A 220 -11.99 -29.19 4.48
C GLN A 220 -11.35 -30.42 3.85
#